data_eab18721b1e29626d6a67b2ae0797ea9
#
_entry.id   eab18721b1e29626d6a67b2ae0797ea9
#
_cell.length_a   1.000
_cell.length_b   1.000
_cell.length_c   1.000
_cell.angle_alpha   90.00
_cell.angle_beta   90.00
_cell.angle_gamma   90.00
#
_symmetry.space_group_name_H-M   'P 1'
#
loop_
_entity.id
_entity.type
_entity.pdbx_description
1 polymer ?
#
loop_
_entity_poly.entity_id
_entity_poly.type
_entity_poly.pdbx_seq_one_letter_code
_entity_poly.pdbx_strand_id
1 'polypeptide(L)'
;MDKKEAEMYHILRFSRIKHIKVEECDNGLLMSICYLKDNVQEIEAKLLVEPPELEIKSIEVMLREGKGAWQKVLEEQFHPLLKSRIGPGIFKMIKSHIQEPQLSFILEECCRGIILSFTKQDLLSSPRPEDDEEAIKYYAEMVKENVRLYGRCAAFSKGSRIVEEIEAIKNA
;
A
#
# COMPACT_ATOMS: atom_id res chain seq x y z
N MET A 1 -28.08 -30.45 -41.52
CA MET A 1 -27.37 -30.62 -40.20
C MET A 1 -27.12 -29.21 -39.65
N ASP A 2 -28.07 -28.77 -38.83
CA ASP A 2 -27.99 -27.46 -38.18
C ASP A 2 -26.93 -27.53 -37.05
N LYS A 3 -25.84 -26.80 -37.21
CA LYS A 3 -24.93 -26.52 -36.10
C LYS A 3 -25.65 -25.53 -35.19
N LYS A 4 -26.32 -26.03 -34.15
CA LYS A 4 -26.64 -25.21 -32.98
C LYS A 4 -25.30 -24.72 -32.42
N GLU A 5 -24.97 -23.48 -32.65
CA GLU A 5 -23.94 -22.78 -31.86
C GLU A 5 -24.37 -22.87 -30.41
N ALA A 6 -23.60 -23.62 -29.63
CA ALA A 6 -23.81 -23.67 -28.19
C ALA A 6 -23.51 -22.29 -27.64
N GLU A 7 -24.54 -21.52 -27.32
CA GLU A 7 -24.40 -20.27 -26.58
C GLU A 7 -23.64 -20.57 -25.28
N MET A 8 -22.40 -20.09 -25.22
CA MET A 8 -21.55 -20.24 -24.06
C MET A 8 -21.97 -19.21 -23.01
N TYR A 9 -22.69 -19.67 -22.00
CA TYR A 9 -23.09 -18.82 -20.88
C TYR A 9 -21.91 -18.60 -19.93
N HIS A 10 -21.52 -17.34 -19.74
CA HIS A 10 -20.51 -16.95 -18.78
C HIS A 10 -21.16 -16.66 -17.43
N ILE A 11 -20.85 -17.46 -16.42
CA ILE A 11 -21.32 -17.25 -15.05
C ILE A 11 -20.21 -16.66 -14.22
N LEU A 12 -20.40 -15.42 -13.76
CA LEU A 12 -19.49 -14.77 -12.82
C LEU A 12 -19.54 -15.50 -11.47
N ARG A 13 -18.46 -16.18 -11.10
CA ARG A 13 -18.36 -16.90 -9.82
C ARG A 13 -17.75 -16.06 -8.71
N PHE A 14 -16.82 -15.19 -9.06
CA PHE A 14 -16.14 -14.33 -8.09
C PHE A 14 -15.73 -13.00 -8.73
N SER A 15 -15.93 -11.92 -7.99
CA SER A 15 -15.43 -10.60 -8.34
C SER A 15 -14.89 -9.92 -7.08
N ARG A 16 -13.75 -9.24 -7.20
CA ARG A 16 -13.19 -8.41 -6.14
C ARG A 16 -12.66 -7.11 -6.72
N ILE A 17 -13.03 -6.00 -6.11
CA ILE A 17 -12.53 -4.67 -6.41
C ILE A 17 -11.76 -4.18 -5.20
N LYS A 18 -10.56 -3.67 -5.43
CA LYS A 18 -9.76 -2.96 -4.43
C LYS A 18 -9.39 -1.59 -4.99
N HIS A 19 -9.68 -0.55 -4.23
CA HIS A 19 -9.32 0.81 -4.58
C HIS A 19 -8.62 1.48 -3.39
N ILE A 20 -7.47 2.10 -3.66
CA ILE A 20 -6.69 2.82 -2.66
C ILE A 20 -6.49 4.24 -3.16
N LYS A 21 -6.72 5.23 -2.28
CA LYS A 21 -6.36 6.62 -2.52
C LYS A 21 -5.69 7.21 -1.30
N VAL A 22 -4.81 8.17 -1.53
CA VAL A 22 -4.20 8.99 -0.49
C VAL A 22 -4.47 10.44 -0.81
N GLU A 23 -4.98 11.16 0.16
CA GLU A 23 -5.37 12.57 0.07
C GLU A 23 -4.62 13.35 1.15
N GLU A 24 -4.16 14.55 0.82
CA GLU A 24 -3.65 15.51 1.79
C GLU A 24 -4.83 16.30 2.34
N CYS A 25 -4.91 16.39 3.66
CA CYS A 25 -5.93 17.15 4.37
C CYS A 25 -5.47 18.59 4.60
N ASP A 26 -6.42 19.52 4.82
CA ASP A 26 -6.14 20.96 5.02
C ASP A 26 -5.16 21.26 6.17
N ASN A 27 -5.03 20.34 7.12
CA ASN A 27 -4.11 20.44 8.27
C ASN A 27 -2.74 19.79 8.02
N GLY A 28 -2.42 19.39 6.77
CA GLY A 28 -1.17 18.75 6.39
C GLY A 28 -1.08 17.27 6.78
N LEU A 29 -2.14 16.68 7.30
CA LEU A 29 -2.22 15.24 7.53
C LEU A 29 -2.50 14.51 6.21
N LEU A 30 -2.09 13.25 6.14
CA LEU A 30 -2.38 12.36 5.01
C LEU A 30 -3.48 11.37 5.39
N MET A 31 -4.51 11.28 4.57
CA MET A 31 -5.56 10.29 4.72
C MET A 31 -5.44 9.23 3.63
N SER A 32 -5.14 8.01 4.03
CA SER A 32 -5.21 6.83 3.15
C SER A 32 -6.54 6.14 3.31
N ILE A 33 -7.25 5.95 2.21
CA ILE A 33 -8.54 5.27 2.17
C ILE A 33 -8.38 4.03 1.30
N CYS A 34 -8.68 2.87 1.87
CA CYS A 34 -8.74 1.61 1.15
C CYS A 34 -10.16 1.06 1.16
N TYR A 35 -10.68 0.82 -0.02
CA TYR A 35 -11.98 0.20 -0.26
C TYR A 35 -11.78 -1.17 -0.86
N LEU A 36 -12.45 -2.17 -0.29
CA LEU A 36 -12.45 -3.55 -0.74
C LEU A 36 -13.90 -4.04 -0.84
N LYS A 37 -14.29 -4.49 -2.02
CA LYS A 37 -15.60 -5.11 -2.25
C LYS A 37 -15.44 -6.43 -2.98
N ASP A 38 -16.11 -7.46 -2.49
CA ASP A 38 -16.27 -8.73 -3.21
C ASP A 38 -17.72 -9.25 -3.09
N ASN A 39 -17.94 -10.49 -3.47
CA ASN A 39 -19.28 -11.07 -3.47
C ASN A 39 -19.86 -11.29 -2.06
N VAL A 40 -19.06 -11.18 -1.01
CA VAL A 40 -19.42 -11.54 0.37
C VAL A 40 -19.43 -10.32 1.29
N GLN A 41 -18.60 -9.33 1.00
CA GLN A 41 -18.35 -8.21 1.92
C GLN A 41 -17.94 -6.93 1.20
N GLU A 42 -18.22 -5.83 1.87
CA GLU A 42 -17.78 -4.49 1.48
C GLU A 42 -17.18 -3.80 2.70
N ILE A 43 -15.90 -3.46 2.62
CA ILE A 43 -15.12 -2.87 3.72
C ILE A 43 -14.45 -1.60 3.23
N GLU A 44 -14.51 -0.54 4.03
CA GLU A 44 -13.74 0.69 3.85
C GLU A 44 -12.90 0.93 5.10
N ALA A 45 -11.60 1.14 4.93
CA ALA A 45 -10.70 1.56 6.00
C ALA A 45 -10.12 2.93 5.68
N LYS A 46 -10.02 3.78 6.70
CA LYS A 46 -9.35 5.09 6.65
C LYS A 46 -8.23 5.11 7.66
N LEU A 47 -7.08 5.57 7.23
CA LEU A 47 -5.88 5.70 8.04
C LEU A 47 -5.39 7.14 7.96
N LEU A 48 -5.44 7.87 9.07
CA LEU A 48 -4.93 9.24 9.16
C LEU A 48 -3.51 9.23 9.71
N VAL A 49 -2.60 9.92 9.02
CA VAL A 49 -1.17 9.86 9.29
C VAL A 49 -0.57 11.25 9.31
N GLU A 50 0.33 11.51 10.24
CA GLU A 50 1.04 12.79 10.38
C GLU A 50 2.45 12.70 9.78
N PRO A 51 2.76 13.47 8.71
CA PRO A 51 4.13 13.65 8.23
C PRO A 51 4.95 14.54 9.21
N PRO A 52 6.29 14.54 9.16
CA PRO A 52 7.13 13.68 8.30
C PRO A 52 7.33 12.27 8.86
N GLU A 53 7.04 12.06 10.12
CA GLU A 53 7.32 10.80 10.83
C GLU A 53 6.37 9.65 10.44
N LEU A 54 5.30 9.96 9.74
CA LEU A 54 4.24 9.02 9.33
C LEU A 54 3.59 8.32 10.52
N GLU A 55 3.34 9.10 11.58
CA GLU A 55 2.67 8.60 12.79
C GLU A 55 1.18 8.40 12.55
N ILE A 56 0.66 7.24 12.93
CA ILE A 56 -0.76 6.90 12.81
C ILE A 56 -1.56 7.67 13.89
N LYS A 57 -2.45 8.55 13.46
CA LYS A 57 -3.31 9.36 14.35
C LYS A 57 -4.68 8.76 14.57
N SER A 58 -5.29 8.21 13.53
CA SER A 58 -6.56 7.49 13.67
C SER A 58 -6.70 6.36 12.65
N ILE A 59 -7.52 5.40 13.02
CA ILE A 59 -7.91 4.26 12.19
C ILE A 59 -9.43 4.15 12.29
N GLU A 60 -10.11 4.21 11.14
CA GLU A 60 -11.54 4.00 11.03
C GLU A 60 -11.81 2.85 10.07
N VAL A 61 -12.72 1.96 10.43
CA VAL A 61 -13.16 0.87 9.55
C VAL A 61 -14.67 0.82 9.50
N MET A 62 -15.21 0.78 8.32
CA MET A 62 -16.63 0.68 8.05
C MET A 62 -16.91 -0.59 7.26
N LEU A 63 -17.79 -1.43 7.79
CA LEU A 63 -18.37 -2.57 7.10
C LEU A 63 -19.72 -2.13 6.54
N ARG A 64 -19.90 -2.13 5.22
CA ARG A 64 -21.15 -1.75 4.56
C ARG A 64 -22.06 -2.93 4.32
N GLU A 65 -21.47 -4.09 4.03
CA GLU A 65 -22.19 -5.35 3.87
C GLU A 65 -21.48 -6.44 4.67
N GLY A 66 -22.23 -7.30 5.34
CA GLY A 66 -21.71 -8.39 6.17
C GLY A 66 -22.37 -8.46 7.55
N LYS A 67 -22.39 -9.64 8.15
CA LYS A 67 -22.90 -9.86 9.51
C LYS A 67 -21.76 -9.62 10.49
N GLY A 68 -21.81 -8.57 11.30
CA GLY A 68 -20.78 -8.47 12.30
C GLY A 68 -20.98 -7.46 13.42
N ALA A 69 -20.84 -7.93 14.65
CA ALA A 69 -20.64 -7.13 15.85
C ALA A 69 -19.18 -6.60 15.95
N TRP A 70 -18.64 -6.14 14.81
CA TRP A 70 -17.22 -5.84 14.64
C TRP A 70 -16.75 -4.55 15.30
N GLN A 71 -17.63 -3.55 15.43
CA GLN A 71 -17.22 -2.20 15.82
C GLN A 71 -16.51 -2.10 17.16
N LYS A 72 -16.97 -2.79 18.20
CA LYS A 72 -16.33 -2.72 19.53
C LYS A 72 -15.00 -3.49 19.62
N VAL A 73 -14.91 -4.63 18.95
CA VAL A 73 -13.69 -5.45 18.91
C VAL A 73 -12.58 -4.76 18.13
N LEU A 74 -12.94 -3.93 17.16
CA LEU A 74 -11.99 -3.23 16.29
C LEU A 74 -11.26 -2.09 17.00
N GLU A 75 -11.93 -1.30 17.83
CA GLU A 75 -11.29 -0.18 18.53
C GLU A 75 -10.16 -0.67 19.48
N GLU A 76 -10.37 -1.76 20.20
CA GLU A 76 -9.35 -2.34 21.07
C GLU A 76 -8.14 -2.88 20.30
N GLN A 77 -8.37 -3.50 19.13
CA GLN A 77 -7.29 -4.02 18.28
C GLN A 77 -6.48 -2.92 17.60
N PHE A 78 -7.08 -1.75 17.34
CA PHE A 78 -6.37 -0.62 16.71
C PHE A 78 -5.53 0.18 17.70
N HIS A 79 -5.88 0.18 18.97
CA HIS A 79 -5.19 0.97 20.00
C HIS A 79 -3.66 0.79 19.98
N PRO A 80 -3.09 -0.43 19.86
CA PRO A 80 -1.65 -0.62 19.77
C PRO A 80 -1.00 -0.03 18.51
N LEU A 81 -1.79 0.18 17.44
CA LEU A 81 -1.30 0.76 16.19
C LEU A 81 -1.29 2.28 16.22
N LEU A 82 -2.08 2.91 17.09
CA LEU A 82 -2.08 4.36 17.24
C LEU A 82 -0.72 4.84 17.77
N LYS A 83 -0.24 5.97 17.28
CA LYS A 83 1.08 6.55 17.54
C LYS A 83 2.26 5.73 17.03
N SER A 84 2.03 4.57 16.39
CA SER A 84 3.09 3.87 15.69
C SER A 84 3.41 4.55 14.36
N ARG A 85 4.62 4.32 13.83
CA ARG A 85 5.07 4.93 12.58
C ARG A 85 4.94 3.94 11.41
N ILE A 86 4.51 4.45 10.25
CA ILE A 86 4.51 3.66 9.03
C ILE A 86 5.95 3.56 8.52
N GLY A 87 6.56 2.39 8.73
CA GLY A 87 7.94 2.11 8.39
C GLY A 87 8.28 0.64 8.54
N PRO A 88 9.58 0.29 8.68
CA PRO A 88 9.99 -1.09 8.93
C PRO A 88 9.27 -1.69 10.13
N GLY A 89 8.67 -2.87 9.95
CA GLY A 89 7.98 -3.59 11.02
C GLY A 89 6.49 -3.32 11.15
N ILE A 90 5.91 -2.28 10.52
CA ILE A 90 4.49 -1.95 10.65
C ILE A 90 3.58 -3.11 10.21
N PHE A 91 3.89 -3.81 9.14
CA PHE A 91 3.10 -4.95 8.67
C PHE A 91 3.14 -6.13 9.64
N LYS A 92 4.28 -6.36 10.30
CA LYS A 92 4.37 -7.38 11.35
C LYS A 92 3.52 -7.00 12.56
N MET A 93 3.53 -5.72 12.93
CA MET A 93 2.74 -5.18 14.02
C MET A 93 1.23 -5.29 13.72
N ILE A 94 0.77 -4.92 12.53
CA ILE A 94 -0.61 -5.10 12.10
C ILE A 94 -1.03 -6.56 12.24
N LYS A 95 -0.25 -7.50 11.68
CA LYS A 95 -0.56 -8.95 11.73
C LYS A 95 -0.57 -9.51 13.15
N SER A 96 0.19 -8.95 14.06
CA SER A 96 0.22 -9.43 15.45
C SER A 96 -0.97 -8.96 16.29
N HIS A 97 -1.59 -7.84 15.95
CA HIS A 97 -2.69 -7.25 16.71
C HIS A 97 -4.06 -7.43 16.04
N ILE A 98 -4.10 -7.48 14.71
CA ILE A 98 -5.34 -7.63 13.96
C ILE A 98 -5.55 -9.09 13.61
N GLN A 99 -6.51 -9.72 14.28
CA GLN A 99 -6.78 -11.16 14.12
C GLN A 99 -7.53 -11.47 12.83
N GLU A 100 -8.35 -10.52 12.34
CA GLU A 100 -9.12 -10.70 11.11
C GLU A 100 -8.23 -10.50 9.88
N PRO A 101 -8.02 -11.55 9.04
CA PRO A 101 -7.06 -11.48 7.94
C PRO A 101 -7.40 -10.40 6.90
N GLN A 102 -8.68 -10.15 6.65
CA GLN A 102 -9.08 -9.16 5.66
C GLN A 102 -8.90 -7.74 6.18
N LEU A 103 -9.13 -7.53 7.46
CA LEU A 103 -8.87 -6.25 8.11
C LEU A 103 -7.36 -5.96 8.17
N SER A 104 -6.56 -6.95 8.54
CA SER A 104 -5.10 -6.86 8.47
C SER A 104 -4.64 -6.47 7.06
N PHE A 105 -5.17 -7.16 6.04
CA PHE A 105 -4.85 -6.88 4.64
C PHE A 105 -5.19 -5.43 4.24
N ILE A 106 -6.40 -4.95 4.56
CA ILE A 106 -6.84 -3.61 4.14
C ILE A 106 -6.03 -2.49 4.84
N LEU A 107 -5.64 -2.69 6.11
CA LEU A 107 -4.76 -1.76 6.83
C LEU A 107 -3.33 -1.76 6.27
N GLU A 108 -2.79 -2.92 5.91
CA GLU A 108 -1.51 -3.00 5.20
C GLU A 108 -1.55 -2.22 3.88
N GLU A 109 -2.66 -2.32 3.14
CA GLU A 109 -2.83 -1.59 1.88
C GLU A 109 -2.93 -0.08 2.09
N CYS A 110 -3.59 0.39 3.17
CA CYS A 110 -3.56 1.79 3.56
C CYS A 110 -2.12 2.27 3.83
N CYS A 111 -1.34 1.51 4.60
CA CYS A 111 0.07 1.83 4.86
C CYS A 111 0.91 1.85 3.57
N ARG A 112 0.67 0.91 2.64
CA ARG A 112 1.34 0.89 1.33
C ARG A 112 0.98 2.12 0.49
N GLY A 113 -0.28 2.54 0.52
CA GLY A 113 -0.73 3.76 -0.16
C GLY A 113 0.04 4.98 0.32
N ILE A 114 0.19 5.17 1.62
CA ILE A 114 1.00 6.25 2.20
C ILE A 114 2.45 6.20 1.70
N ILE A 115 3.11 5.03 1.77
CA ILE A 115 4.48 4.87 1.30
C ILE A 115 4.61 5.24 -0.18
N LEU A 116 3.67 4.77 -1.01
CA LEU A 116 3.68 5.02 -2.45
C LEU A 116 3.39 6.48 -2.81
N SER A 117 2.60 7.22 -2.01
CA SER A 117 2.32 8.64 -2.26
C SER A 117 3.59 9.49 -2.19
N PHE A 118 4.48 9.23 -1.25
CA PHE A 118 5.78 9.90 -1.19
C PHE A 118 6.69 9.51 -2.35
N THR A 119 6.74 8.24 -2.70
CA THR A 119 7.53 7.77 -3.84
C THR A 119 7.13 8.47 -5.14
N LYS A 120 5.81 8.67 -5.35
CA LYS A 120 5.31 9.36 -6.54
C LYS A 120 5.75 10.82 -6.59
N GLN A 121 5.72 11.51 -5.47
CA GLN A 121 6.10 12.92 -5.39
C GLN A 121 7.58 13.09 -5.74
N ASP A 122 8.45 12.25 -5.18
CA ASP A 122 9.88 12.24 -5.49
C ASP A 122 10.14 11.94 -6.97
N LEU A 123 9.44 10.95 -7.53
CA LEU A 123 9.58 10.59 -8.96
C LEU A 123 9.06 11.65 -9.93
N LEU A 124 8.04 12.43 -9.54
CA LEU A 124 7.47 13.47 -10.41
C LEU A 124 8.26 14.78 -10.37
N SER A 125 8.86 15.11 -9.22
CA SER A 125 9.65 16.32 -9.03
C SER A 125 11.08 16.21 -9.56
N SER A 126 11.52 15.00 -9.88
CA SER A 126 12.90 14.74 -10.30
C SER A 126 13.06 14.83 -11.83
N PRO A 127 14.08 15.54 -12.33
CA PRO A 127 14.40 15.52 -13.73
C PRO A 127 14.74 14.09 -14.14
N ARG A 128 14.15 13.64 -15.26
CA ARG A 128 14.48 12.30 -15.81
C ARG A 128 15.78 12.46 -16.59
N PRO A 129 16.84 11.72 -16.21
CA PRO A 129 18.05 11.67 -17.03
C PRO A 129 17.72 11.11 -18.41
N GLU A 130 18.30 11.70 -19.46
CA GLU A 130 18.12 11.25 -20.84
C GLU A 130 18.96 10.01 -21.17
N ASP A 131 20.07 9.85 -20.46
CA ASP A 131 20.98 8.71 -20.63
C ASP A 131 20.66 7.59 -19.61
N ASP A 132 20.69 6.35 -20.08
CA ASP A 132 20.38 5.15 -19.29
C ASP A 132 21.35 4.93 -18.13
N GLU A 133 22.66 5.24 -18.30
CA GLU A 133 23.65 5.08 -17.24
C GLU A 133 23.50 6.17 -16.16
N GLU A 134 23.22 7.40 -16.58
CA GLU A 134 22.89 8.47 -15.65
C GLU A 134 21.60 8.17 -14.88
N ALA A 135 20.59 7.62 -15.58
CA ALA A 135 19.35 7.21 -14.95
C ALA A 135 19.57 6.12 -13.88
N ILE A 136 20.42 5.13 -14.14
CA ILE A 136 20.73 4.09 -13.16
C ILE A 136 21.37 4.69 -11.90
N LYS A 137 22.36 5.55 -12.06
CA LYS A 137 23.03 6.24 -10.93
C LYS A 137 22.05 7.11 -10.15
N TYR A 138 21.24 7.89 -10.86
CA TYR A 138 20.22 8.75 -10.27
C TYR A 138 19.22 7.95 -9.43
N TYR A 139 18.66 6.87 -9.98
CA TYR A 139 17.72 6.03 -9.24
C TYR A 139 18.40 5.21 -8.14
N ALA A 140 19.67 4.86 -8.27
CA ALA A 140 20.44 4.21 -7.22
C ALA A 140 20.59 5.13 -6.00
N GLU A 141 20.96 6.41 -6.19
CA GLU A 141 21.02 7.40 -5.12
C GLU A 141 19.65 7.61 -4.47
N MET A 142 18.58 7.72 -5.25
CA MET A 142 17.23 7.88 -4.73
C MET A 142 16.80 6.69 -3.84
N VAL A 143 17.11 5.45 -4.24
CA VAL A 143 16.83 4.25 -3.42
C VAL A 143 17.70 4.22 -2.16
N LYS A 144 18.94 4.69 -2.25
CA LYS A 144 19.87 4.79 -1.12
C LYS A 144 19.40 5.80 -0.07
N GLU A 145 18.92 6.95 -0.52
CA GLU A 145 18.34 7.98 0.35
C GLU A 145 16.98 7.54 0.92
N ASN A 146 16.19 6.85 0.14
CA ASN A 146 14.88 6.34 0.55
C ASN A 146 14.80 4.81 0.47
N VAL A 147 15.33 4.14 1.49
CA VAL A 147 15.38 2.67 1.59
C VAL A 147 14.00 2.01 1.50
N ARG A 148 12.91 2.78 1.68
CA ARG A 148 11.53 2.29 1.53
C ARG A 148 11.20 1.91 0.09
N LEU A 149 11.95 2.41 -0.89
CA LEU A 149 11.83 2.06 -2.31
C LEU A 149 12.36 0.65 -2.61
N TYR A 150 13.30 0.16 -1.83
CA TYR A 150 13.93 -1.15 -2.06
C TYR A 150 12.88 -2.28 -2.02
N GLY A 151 12.91 -3.13 -3.04
CA GLY A 151 11.99 -4.26 -3.18
C GLY A 151 10.55 -3.92 -3.54
N ARG A 152 10.24 -2.66 -3.91
CA ARG A 152 8.87 -2.23 -4.23
C ARG A 152 8.44 -2.52 -5.66
N CYS A 153 9.37 -2.58 -6.58
CA CYS A 153 9.12 -2.95 -7.98
C CYS A 153 10.32 -3.70 -8.55
N ALA A 154 10.18 -4.24 -9.74
CA ALA A 154 11.26 -5.01 -10.39
C ALA A 154 12.55 -4.18 -10.55
N ALA A 155 12.44 -2.89 -10.84
CA ALA A 155 13.58 -2.00 -10.99
C ALA A 155 14.37 -1.76 -9.68
N PHE A 156 13.72 -1.86 -8.53
CA PHE A 156 14.32 -1.63 -7.21
C PHE A 156 14.49 -2.94 -6.40
N SER A 157 14.40 -4.08 -7.07
CA SER A 157 14.57 -5.39 -6.44
C SER A 157 16.01 -5.87 -6.54
N LYS A 158 16.39 -6.78 -5.65
CA LYS A 158 17.70 -7.45 -5.68
C LYS A 158 17.95 -8.06 -7.06
N GLY A 159 19.15 -7.84 -7.61
CA GLY A 159 19.55 -8.29 -8.95
C GLY A 159 19.12 -7.35 -10.08
N SER A 160 18.52 -6.20 -9.80
CA SER A 160 18.35 -5.15 -10.80
C SER A 160 19.60 -4.29 -10.93
N ARG A 161 19.84 -3.72 -12.13
CA ARG A 161 21.00 -2.84 -12.39
C ARG A 161 21.10 -1.67 -11.39
N ILE A 162 19.97 -1.11 -10.98
CA ILE A 162 19.92 -0.02 -9.98
C ILE A 162 20.41 -0.49 -8.61
N VAL A 163 20.02 -1.68 -8.18
CA VAL A 163 20.43 -2.21 -6.87
C VAL A 163 21.89 -2.69 -6.92
N GLU A 164 22.35 -3.26 -8.02
CA GLU A 164 23.76 -3.61 -8.22
C GLU A 164 24.67 -2.38 -8.16
N GLU A 165 24.24 -1.23 -8.71
CA GLU A 165 24.96 0.04 -8.61
C GLU A 165 25.09 0.51 -7.15
N ILE A 166 24.05 0.33 -6.31
CA ILE A 166 24.09 0.65 -4.88
C ILE A 166 25.12 -0.22 -4.15
N GLU A 167 25.18 -1.52 -4.49
CA GLU A 167 26.13 -2.47 -3.90
C GLU A 167 27.57 -2.18 -4.33
N ALA A 168 27.78 -1.75 -5.57
CA ALA A 168 29.08 -1.32 -6.08
C ALA A 168 29.60 -0.07 -5.36
N ILE A 169 28.74 0.92 -5.11
CA ILE A 169 29.10 2.16 -4.38
C ILE A 169 29.45 1.86 -2.91
N LYS A 170 28.83 0.86 -2.29
CA LYS A 170 29.14 0.47 -0.89
C LYS A 170 30.48 -0.23 -0.73
N ASN A 171 30.99 -0.80 -1.81
CA ASN A 171 32.25 -1.60 -1.83
C ASN A 171 33.43 -0.82 -2.42
N ALA A 172 33.24 0.43 -2.87
CA ALA A 172 34.26 1.33 -3.39
C ALA A 172 34.67 2.35 -2.32
#